data_91dd4b6d9f74cbe6d7edad94aef39bdc
#
_entry.id   91dd4b6d9f74cbe6d7edad94aef39bdc
#
_cell.length_a   1.000
_cell.length_b   1.000
_cell.length_c   1.000
_cell.angle_alpha   90.00
_cell.angle_beta   90.00
_cell.angle_gamma   90.00
#
_symmetry.space_group_name_H-M   'P 1'
#
loop_
_entity.id
_entity.type
_entity.pdbx_description
1 polymer ?
#
loop_
_entity_poly.entity_id
_entity_poly.type
_entity_poly.pdbx_seq_one_letter_code
_entity_poly.pdbx_strand_id
1 'polypeptide(L)'
;MKKNYLILAIIGGFVFIAILTNPNQDRHKEVIKNKLNIHMQKKLKESLNKSDNEWEQAGQALGLMIGGALVDRIIDNLVSTDNYVLFSTTKISWEGDTKIIGIGAFGNLLITNKFDETINEGLLKSQ
;
A
#
# COMPACT_ATOMS: atom_id res chain seq x y z
N MET A 1 20.79 -7.75 40.27
CA MET A 1 19.34 -7.51 40.22
C MET A 1 18.93 -6.23 39.54
N LYS A 2 19.61 -5.10 39.78
CA LYS A 2 19.27 -3.82 39.14
C LYS A 2 19.39 -3.83 37.61
N LYS A 3 20.31 -4.62 37.05
CA LYS A 3 20.49 -4.74 35.59
C LYS A 3 19.31 -5.43 34.91
N ASN A 4 18.70 -6.42 35.56
CA ASN A 4 17.56 -7.14 34.99
C ASN A 4 16.31 -6.26 34.92
N TYR A 5 16.09 -5.41 35.91
CA TYR A 5 14.97 -4.47 35.90
C TYR A 5 15.17 -3.39 34.85
N LEU A 6 16.40 -2.95 34.61
CA LEU A 6 16.70 -1.98 33.56
C LEU A 6 16.42 -2.56 32.19
N ILE A 7 16.84 -3.79 31.94
CA ILE A 7 16.58 -4.50 30.66
C ILE A 7 15.07 -4.67 30.46
N LEU A 8 14.35 -5.09 31.50
CA LEU A 8 12.88 -5.21 31.44
C LEU A 8 12.21 -3.87 31.14
N ALA A 9 12.69 -2.78 31.73
CA ALA A 9 12.14 -1.44 31.47
C ALA A 9 12.38 -0.99 30.03
N ILE A 10 13.57 -1.29 29.48
CA ILE A 10 13.90 -0.96 28.09
C ILE A 10 13.02 -1.78 27.13
N ILE A 11 12.89 -3.07 27.38
CA ILE A 11 12.05 -3.95 26.56
C ILE A 11 10.58 -3.50 26.63
N GLY A 12 10.08 -3.21 27.84
CA GLY A 12 8.72 -2.73 28.04
C GLY A 12 8.45 -1.41 27.34
N GLY A 13 9.41 -0.47 27.40
CA GLY A 13 9.33 0.79 26.69
C GLY A 13 9.30 0.60 25.17
N PHE A 14 10.15 -0.30 24.67
CA PHE A 14 10.20 -0.63 23.24
C PHE A 14 8.90 -1.24 22.75
N VAL A 15 8.35 -2.18 23.51
CA VAL A 15 7.03 -2.80 23.20
C VAL A 15 5.93 -1.74 23.23
N PHE A 16 5.94 -0.86 24.22
CA PHE A 16 4.94 0.20 24.33
C PHE A 16 4.99 1.15 23.12
N ILE A 17 6.19 1.55 22.70
CA ILE A 17 6.37 2.38 21.51
C ILE A 17 5.88 1.62 20.26
N ALA A 18 6.18 0.34 20.15
CA ALA A 18 5.74 -0.48 19.02
C ALA A 18 4.21 -0.52 18.93
N ILE A 19 3.53 -0.65 20.07
CA ILE A 19 2.06 -0.66 20.11
C ILE A 19 1.49 0.68 19.68
N LEU A 20 2.02 1.79 20.22
CA LEU A 20 1.52 3.13 19.94
C LEU A 20 1.78 3.57 18.50
N THR A 21 2.86 3.11 17.90
CA THR A 21 3.27 3.52 16.56
C THR A 21 2.92 2.50 15.49
N ASN A 22 2.26 1.40 15.85
CA ASN A 22 1.84 0.39 14.89
C ASN A 22 0.85 1.01 13.87
N PRO A 23 1.16 0.99 12.56
CA PRO A 23 0.29 1.57 11.57
C PRO A 23 -1.09 0.90 11.54
N ASN A 24 -2.15 1.71 11.47
CA ASN A 24 -3.51 1.22 11.38
C ASN A 24 -3.88 0.89 9.93
N GLN A 25 -5.09 0.36 9.74
CA GLN A 25 -5.60 -0.02 8.42
C GLN A 25 -5.62 1.16 7.44
N ASP A 26 -6.01 2.33 7.90
CA ASP A 26 -6.08 3.53 7.06
C ASP A 26 -4.69 3.91 6.55
N ARG A 27 -3.68 3.78 7.39
CA ARG A 27 -2.29 4.07 7.00
C ARG A 27 -1.79 3.10 5.94
N HIS A 28 -2.09 1.81 6.08
CA HIS A 28 -1.76 0.80 5.08
C HIS A 28 -2.43 1.09 3.74
N LYS A 29 -3.72 1.42 3.78
CA LYS A 29 -4.48 1.77 2.58
C LYS A 29 -3.94 3.02 1.90
N GLU A 30 -3.60 4.04 2.68
CA GLU A 30 -3.04 5.28 2.17
C GLU A 30 -1.73 5.06 1.41
N VAL A 31 -0.82 4.26 1.99
CA VAL A 31 0.47 3.96 1.35
C VAL A 31 0.26 3.19 0.04
N ILE A 32 -0.60 2.19 0.04
CA ILE A 32 -0.93 1.43 -1.17
C ILE A 32 -1.55 2.33 -2.23
N LYS A 33 -2.47 3.19 -1.84
CA LYS A 33 -3.12 4.15 -2.73
C LYS A 33 -2.10 5.08 -3.38
N ASN A 34 -1.15 5.61 -2.58
CA ASN A 34 -0.11 6.48 -3.09
C ASN A 34 0.80 5.76 -4.09
N LYS A 35 1.20 4.53 -3.78
CA LYS A 35 2.02 3.72 -4.69
C LYS A 35 1.29 3.43 -6.00
N LEU A 36 0.02 3.08 -5.92
CA LEU A 36 -0.78 2.79 -7.09
C LEU A 36 -0.98 4.03 -7.95
N ASN A 37 -1.24 5.18 -7.34
CA ASN A 37 -1.38 6.45 -8.04
C ASN A 37 -0.09 6.83 -8.78
N ILE A 38 1.06 6.68 -8.12
CA ILE A 38 2.36 6.95 -8.75
C ILE A 38 2.59 6.05 -9.96
N HIS A 39 2.27 4.77 -9.82
CA HIS A 39 2.42 3.79 -10.89
C HIS A 39 1.51 4.12 -12.09
N MET A 40 0.26 4.48 -11.82
CA MET A 40 -0.70 4.88 -12.85
C MET A 40 -0.27 6.17 -13.56
N GLN A 41 0.19 7.19 -12.81
CA GLN A 41 0.67 8.43 -13.39
C GLN A 41 1.89 8.22 -14.29
N LYS A 42 2.79 7.33 -13.87
CA LYS A 42 3.97 7.00 -14.68
C LYS A 42 3.57 6.37 -16.02
N LYS A 43 2.64 5.42 -15.99
CA LYS A 43 2.12 4.79 -17.21
C LYS A 43 1.39 5.79 -18.10
N LEU A 44 0.63 6.69 -17.48
CA LEU A 44 -0.09 7.73 -18.23
C LEU A 44 0.89 8.67 -18.95
N LYS A 45 1.96 9.10 -18.27
CA LYS A 45 2.98 9.94 -18.89
C LYS A 45 3.65 9.26 -20.07
N GLU A 46 3.96 7.98 -19.96
CA GLU A 46 4.51 7.20 -21.05
C GLU A 46 3.55 7.15 -22.24
N SER A 47 2.27 6.98 -21.99
CA SER A 47 1.24 7.01 -23.03
C SER A 47 1.08 8.38 -23.67
N LEU A 48 1.10 9.45 -22.88
CA LEU A 48 0.98 10.82 -23.37
C LEU A 48 2.15 11.21 -24.25
N ASN A 49 3.36 10.77 -23.92
CA ASN A 49 4.56 11.06 -24.72
C ASN A 49 4.52 10.36 -26.08
N LYS A 50 3.76 9.28 -26.21
CA LYS A 50 3.59 8.54 -27.46
C LYS A 50 2.41 9.04 -28.30
N SER A 51 1.56 9.88 -27.72
CA SER A 51 0.33 10.37 -28.39
C SER A 51 0.51 11.83 -28.82
N ASP A 52 0.39 12.09 -30.13
CA ASP A 52 0.43 13.43 -30.70
C ASP A 52 -0.97 14.06 -30.82
N ASN A 53 -2.02 13.36 -30.41
CA ASN A 53 -3.41 13.77 -30.58
C ASN A 53 -3.97 14.37 -29.28
N GLU A 54 -4.46 15.60 -29.35
CA GLU A 54 -5.06 16.31 -28.20
C GLU A 54 -6.30 15.60 -27.65
N TRP A 55 -7.08 14.94 -28.50
CA TRP A 55 -8.26 14.19 -28.08
C TRP A 55 -7.90 12.97 -27.21
N GLU A 56 -6.82 12.28 -27.58
CA GLU A 56 -6.33 11.16 -26.80
C GLU A 56 -5.81 11.64 -25.44
N GLN A 57 -5.10 12.77 -25.40
CA GLN A 57 -4.62 13.37 -24.17
C GLN A 57 -5.76 13.76 -23.24
N ALA A 58 -6.82 14.37 -23.78
CA ALA A 58 -8.00 14.74 -23.01
C ALA A 58 -8.73 13.50 -22.48
N GLY A 59 -8.87 12.45 -23.30
CA GLY A 59 -9.48 11.18 -22.89
C GLY A 59 -8.70 10.48 -21.79
N GLN A 60 -7.37 10.52 -21.89
CA GLN A 60 -6.50 9.94 -20.86
C GLN A 60 -6.58 10.72 -19.53
N ALA A 61 -6.67 12.04 -19.60
CA ALA A 61 -6.82 12.89 -18.41
C ALA A 61 -8.15 12.59 -17.70
N LEU A 62 -9.24 12.45 -18.44
CA LEU A 62 -10.54 12.04 -17.88
C LEU A 62 -10.48 10.63 -17.29
N GLY A 63 -9.82 9.71 -17.99
CA GLY A 63 -9.60 8.35 -17.50
C GLY A 63 -8.82 8.32 -16.20
N LEU A 64 -7.85 9.21 -16.03
CA LEU A 64 -7.09 9.33 -14.79
C LEU A 64 -7.97 9.80 -13.63
N MET A 65 -8.84 10.78 -13.86
CA MET A 65 -9.77 11.27 -12.84
C MET A 65 -10.74 10.18 -12.38
N ILE A 66 -11.32 9.46 -13.33
CA ILE A 66 -12.22 8.32 -13.04
C ILE A 66 -11.43 7.19 -12.38
N GLY A 67 -10.22 6.91 -12.86
CA GLY A 67 -9.34 5.89 -12.30
C GLY A 67 -8.99 6.14 -10.85
N GLY A 68 -8.81 7.40 -10.45
CA GLY A 68 -8.55 7.76 -9.05
C GLY A 68 -9.70 7.38 -8.12
N ALA A 69 -10.95 7.60 -8.55
CA ALA A 69 -12.12 7.19 -7.78
C ALA A 69 -12.27 5.66 -7.71
N LEU A 70 -11.94 4.96 -8.79
CA LEU A 70 -11.95 3.50 -8.84
C LEU A 70 -10.85 2.90 -7.95
N VAL A 71 -9.68 3.53 -7.89
CA VAL A 71 -8.57 3.10 -7.04
C VAL A 71 -8.99 3.08 -5.57
N ASP A 72 -9.71 4.10 -5.10
CA ASP A 72 -10.21 4.14 -3.73
C ASP A 72 -11.11 2.94 -3.41
N ARG A 73 -12.02 2.61 -4.31
CA ARG A 73 -12.93 1.47 -4.14
C ARG A 73 -12.19 0.14 -4.18
N ILE A 74 -11.24 0.00 -5.10
CA ILE A 74 -10.44 -1.22 -5.22
C ILE A 74 -9.64 -1.44 -3.93
N ILE A 75 -9.00 -0.39 -3.43
CA ILE A 75 -8.21 -0.47 -2.20
C ILE A 75 -9.09 -0.84 -1.01
N ASP A 76 -10.25 -0.22 -0.87
CA ASP A 76 -11.16 -0.51 0.23
C ASP A 76 -11.65 -1.96 0.21
N ASN A 77 -11.84 -2.54 -0.97
CA ASN A 77 -12.36 -3.90 -1.12
C ASN A 77 -11.27 -4.97 -1.10
N LEU A 78 -10.08 -4.67 -1.65
CA LEU A 78 -9.03 -5.66 -1.85
C LEU A 78 -7.94 -5.62 -0.78
N VAL A 79 -7.68 -4.45 -0.20
CA VAL A 79 -6.61 -4.27 0.79
C VAL A 79 -7.17 -4.46 2.18
N SER A 80 -6.57 -5.36 2.93
CA SER A 80 -6.88 -5.57 4.33
C SER A 80 -5.60 -5.52 5.16
N THR A 81 -5.77 -5.34 6.45
CA THR A 81 -4.65 -5.23 7.39
C THR A 81 -4.90 -6.15 8.56
N ASP A 82 -3.91 -6.98 8.88
CA ASP A 82 -3.91 -7.74 10.13
C ASP A 82 -3.06 -7.00 11.14
N ASN A 83 -3.64 -6.72 12.29
CA ASN A 83 -2.97 -6.03 13.39
C ASN A 83 -2.55 -7.05 14.45
N TYR A 84 -1.24 -7.19 14.65
CA TYR A 84 -0.65 -8.08 15.65
C TYR A 84 -0.18 -7.32 16.89
N VAL A 85 -0.72 -6.13 17.13
CA VAL A 85 -0.43 -5.26 18.28
C VAL A 85 0.95 -4.57 18.17
N LEU A 86 2.02 -5.33 17.99
CA LEU A 86 3.39 -4.80 17.87
C LEU A 86 3.73 -4.40 16.43
N PHE A 87 3.10 -5.07 15.49
CA PHE A 87 3.27 -4.80 14.07
C PHE A 87 1.96 -5.13 13.35
N SER A 88 1.89 -4.75 12.08
CA SER A 88 0.73 -5.04 11.24
C SER A 88 1.20 -5.48 9.86
N THR A 89 0.36 -6.23 9.15
CA THR A 89 0.67 -6.67 7.79
C THR A 89 -0.37 -6.14 6.82
N THR A 90 0.08 -5.83 5.60
CA THR A 90 -0.80 -5.44 4.50
C THR A 90 -1.06 -6.65 3.62
N LYS A 91 -2.33 -6.91 3.36
CA LYS A 91 -2.76 -8.03 2.50
C LYS A 91 -3.54 -7.51 1.31
N ILE A 92 -3.35 -8.17 0.16
CA ILE A 92 -4.21 -7.98 -1.00
C ILE A 92 -4.93 -9.29 -1.27
N SER A 93 -6.26 -9.21 -1.40
CA SER A 93 -7.11 -10.34 -1.78
C SER A 93 -7.54 -10.16 -3.23
N TRP A 94 -7.20 -11.11 -4.08
CA TRP A 94 -7.53 -11.08 -5.51
C TRP A 94 -7.91 -12.47 -5.99
N GLU A 95 -9.09 -12.60 -6.57
CA GLU A 95 -9.63 -13.86 -7.13
C GLU A 95 -9.56 -15.04 -6.14
N GLY A 96 -9.82 -14.78 -4.86
CA GLY A 96 -9.80 -15.80 -3.82
C GLY A 96 -8.42 -16.05 -3.19
N ASP A 97 -7.36 -15.49 -3.76
CA ASP A 97 -6.02 -15.57 -3.18
C ASP A 97 -5.71 -14.33 -2.36
N THR A 98 -5.13 -14.54 -1.19
CA THR A 98 -4.67 -13.45 -0.31
C THR A 98 -3.16 -13.53 -0.17
N LYS A 99 -2.49 -12.40 -0.45
CA LYS A 99 -1.02 -12.29 -0.35
C LYS A 99 -0.64 -11.16 0.59
N ILE A 100 0.38 -11.40 1.41
CA ILE A 100 0.98 -10.37 2.26
C ILE A 100 1.96 -9.58 1.40
N ILE A 101 1.74 -8.28 1.29
CA ILE A 101 2.56 -7.40 0.44
C ILE A 101 3.33 -6.35 1.23
N GLY A 102 3.08 -6.23 2.52
CA GLY A 102 3.74 -5.23 3.33
C GLY A 102 3.69 -5.55 4.81
N ILE A 103 4.55 -4.87 5.55
CA ILE A 103 4.61 -4.96 7.00
C ILE A 103 4.77 -3.55 7.56
N GLY A 104 4.04 -3.25 8.63
CA GLY A 104 4.10 -1.98 9.34
C GLY A 104 4.56 -2.17 10.76
N ALA A 105 5.51 -1.36 11.20
CA ALA A 105 6.03 -1.36 12.57
C ALA A 105 6.67 -0.01 12.87
N PHE A 106 6.56 0.45 14.11
CA PHE A 106 7.20 1.69 14.60
C PHE A 106 6.88 2.91 13.73
N GLY A 107 5.62 3.03 13.29
CA GLY A 107 5.17 4.16 12.47
C GLY A 107 5.59 4.10 11.00
N ASN A 108 6.37 3.09 10.62
CA ASN A 108 6.84 2.90 9.26
C ASN A 108 6.11 1.74 8.58
N LEU A 109 5.98 1.85 7.27
CA LEU A 109 5.36 0.82 6.46
C LEU A 109 6.30 0.42 5.35
N LEU A 110 6.65 -0.86 5.29
CA LEU A 110 7.51 -1.42 4.26
C LEU A 110 6.67 -2.26 3.31
N ILE A 111 6.61 -1.85 2.06
CA ILE A 111 5.90 -2.59 1.02
C ILE A 111 6.93 -3.41 0.23
N THR A 112 6.66 -4.70 0.07
CA THR A 112 7.57 -5.62 -0.60
C THR A 112 7.40 -5.58 -2.12
N ASN A 113 8.36 -6.16 -2.84
CA ASN A 113 8.30 -6.28 -4.30
C ASN A 113 7.09 -7.11 -4.79
N LYS A 114 6.51 -7.91 -3.92
CA LYS A 114 5.29 -8.68 -4.23
C LYS A 114 4.12 -7.78 -4.62
N PHE A 115 4.10 -6.54 -4.13
CA PHE A 115 3.10 -5.56 -4.53
C PHE A 115 3.18 -5.26 -6.03
N ASP A 116 4.38 -4.97 -6.53
CA ASP A 116 4.60 -4.67 -7.95
C ASP A 116 4.28 -5.89 -8.82
N GLU A 117 4.70 -7.08 -8.39
CA GLU A 117 4.39 -8.34 -9.07
C GLU A 117 2.89 -8.60 -9.13
N THR A 118 2.19 -8.39 -8.02
CA THR A 118 0.74 -8.61 -7.94
C THR A 118 -0.01 -7.65 -8.85
N ILE A 119 0.39 -6.38 -8.90
CA ILE A 119 -0.21 -5.39 -9.78
C ILE A 119 0.03 -5.76 -11.24
N ASN A 120 1.26 -6.11 -11.59
CA ASN A 120 1.62 -6.46 -12.97
C ASN A 120 0.93 -7.75 -13.42
N GLU A 121 0.82 -8.75 -12.56
CA GLU A 121 0.21 -10.04 -12.91
C GLU A 121 -1.31 -10.03 -12.84
N GLY A 122 -1.88 -9.31 -11.89
CA GLY A 122 -3.32 -9.32 -11.64
C GLY A 122 -4.07 -8.18 -12.27
N LEU A 123 -3.78 -6.95 -11.86
CA LEU A 123 -4.58 -5.79 -12.22
C LEU A 123 -4.31 -5.28 -13.65
N LEU A 124 -3.09 -5.44 -14.15
CA LEU A 124 -2.70 -4.92 -15.45
C LEU A 124 -2.86 -5.93 -16.59
N LYS A 125 -2.83 -7.23 -16.30
CA LYS A 125 -3.04 -8.27 -17.30
C LYS A 125 -4.52 -8.53 -17.61
N SER A 126 -5.41 -8.16 -16.70
CA SER A 126 -6.86 -8.33 -16.92
C SER A 126 -7.46 -7.23 -17.81
N GLN A 127 -6.63 -6.31 -18.27
CA GLN A 127 -6.97 -5.30 -19.26
C GLN A 127 -6.40 -5.68 -20.62
#